data_71ba1018030d45a849e38d99b5518428
#
_entry.id   71ba1018030d45a849e38d99b5518428
#
_cell.length_a   1.000
_cell.length_b   1.000
_cell.length_c   1.000
_cell.angle_alpha   90.00
_cell.angle_beta   90.00
_cell.angle_gamma   90.00
#
_symmetry.space_group_name_H-M   'P 1'
#
loop_
_entity.id
_entity.type
_entity.pdbx_description
1 polymer ?
#
loop_
_entity_poly.entity_id
_entity_poly.type
_entity_poly.pdbx_seq_one_letter_code
_entity_poly.pdbx_strand_id
1 'polypeptide(L)'
;FNEAAQKALNNHPNSALINWLNAGQDTEANKAFANKFPALAAGAYNTIAYAFARDGDYESAYKSLDYSLRLHNGLNALDSKAEIAEMEGDYQKAFNNQLKAYDNAPFASPYQPKLVTYFRNLNKEKLIEDLKEAQTTVQTAIEDQNLEEWKKYVTEDMMITSGDSSLAEFYVQTEEQFLAKRNFTWDSFDLRDIEVDFSPDMNTAVLRFYANGAYTFTDTNEKVDYSTRASAVWISTGSGWKMVHANWAPFGGSGIPK
;
A
#
# COMPACT_ATOMS: atom_id res chain seq x y z
N PHE A 1 5.78 24.11 14.37
CA PHE A 1 6.76 24.30 15.50
C PHE A 1 6.15 25.09 16.67
N ASN A 2 4.96 25.69 16.50
CA ASN A 2 4.64 26.84 17.30
C ASN A 2 4.07 26.63 18.72
N GLU A 3 3.10 25.77 18.94
CA GLU A 3 2.55 25.67 20.30
C GLU A 3 3.19 24.59 21.17
N ALA A 4 3.43 23.41 20.62
CA ALA A 4 3.99 22.31 21.40
C ALA A 4 5.47 22.54 21.73
N ALA A 5 6.23 23.09 20.79
CA ALA A 5 7.62 23.47 21.02
C ALA A 5 7.70 24.69 21.97
N GLN A 6 6.83 25.69 21.79
CA GLN A 6 6.77 26.84 22.73
C GLN A 6 6.34 26.41 24.13
N LYS A 7 5.43 25.43 24.23
CA LYS A 7 5.03 24.85 25.52
C LYS A 7 6.17 24.05 26.17
N ALA A 8 6.93 23.28 25.38
CA ALA A 8 8.12 22.59 25.87
C ALA A 8 9.22 23.58 26.28
N LEU A 9 9.42 24.66 25.52
CA LEU A 9 10.30 25.78 25.83
C LEU A 9 9.96 26.42 27.17
N ASN A 10 8.68 26.72 27.38
CA ASN A 10 8.21 27.36 28.61
C ASN A 10 8.32 26.45 29.85
N ASN A 11 8.21 25.13 29.65
CA ASN A 11 8.34 24.17 30.76
C ASN A 11 9.80 23.82 31.12
N HIS A 12 10.77 24.11 30.24
CA HIS A 12 12.17 23.78 30.43
C HIS A 12 13.10 24.94 30.02
N PRO A 13 12.91 26.13 30.58
CA PRO A 13 13.60 27.36 30.15
C PRO A 13 15.13 27.31 30.30
N ASN A 14 15.64 26.41 31.12
CA ASN A 14 17.08 26.22 31.33
C ASN A 14 17.68 25.04 30.57
N SER A 15 16.93 24.39 29.71
CA SER A 15 17.45 23.29 28.89
C SER A 15 18.45 23.82 27.86
N ALA A 16 19.70 23.35 27.92
CA ALA A 16 20.71 23.70 26.92
C ALA A 16 20.29 23.38 25.50
N LEU A 17 19.52 22.27 25.30
CA LEU A 17 18.97 21.89 24.03
C LEU A 17 17.93 22.91 23.55
N ILE A 18 17.04 23.35 24.40
CA ILE A 18 15.98 24.30 24.09
C ILE A 18 16.56 25.70 23.79
N ASN A 19 17.53 26.16 24.58
CA ASN A 19 18.25 27.39 24.30
C ASN A 19 18.99 27.32 22.96
N TRP A 20 19.54 26.15 22.63
CA TRP A 20 20.19 25.89 21.36
C TRP A 20 19.19 25.94 20.19
N LEU A 21 18.01 25.32 20.29
CA LEU A 21 16.96 25.36 19.27
C LEU A 21 16.43 26.80 19.05
N ASN A 22 16.31 27.60 20.12
CA ASN A 22 15.84 28.99 20.05
C ASN A 22 16.86 29.95 19.44
N ALA A 23 18.13 29.69 19.66
CA ALA A 23 19.20 30.62 19.25
C ALA A 23 19.48 30.56 17.72
N GLY A 24 18.84 29.60 16.99
CA GLY A 24 19.10 29.41 15.57
C GLY A 24 20.40 28.63 15.28
N GLN A 25 20.53 28.13 14.08
CA GLN A 25 21.57 27.14 13.72
C GLN A 25 23.01 27.70 13.72
N ASP A 26 23.18 29.00 13.56
CA ASP A 26 24.49 29.61 13.27
C ASP A 26 25.12 30.34 14.46
N THR A 27 24.57 30.24 15.65
CA THR A 27 25.17 30.88 16.83
C THR A 27 26.37 30.10 17.35
N GLU A 28 27.34 30.83 17.97
CA GLU A 28 28.50 30.19 18.59
C GLU A 28 28.11 29.21 19.71
N ALA A 29 27.01 29.50 20.44
CA ALA A 29 26.46 28.59 21.46
C ALA A 29 25.99 27.27 20.84
N ASN A 30 25.34 27.32 19.68
CA ASN A 30 24.88 26.13 18.97
C ASN A 30 26.01 25.31 18.38
N LYS A 31 27.03 25.97 17.84
CA LYS A 31 28.25 25.30 17.39
C LYS A 31 28.96 24.60 18.54
N ALA A 32 29.09 25.28 19.67
CA ALA A 32 29.71 24.70 20.86
C ALA A 32 28.93 23.50 21.40
N PHE A 33 27.59 23.58 21.43
CA PHE A 33 26.73 22.47 21.81
C PHE A 33 26.86 21.29 20.84
N ALA A 34 26.77 21.53 19.52
CA ALA A 34 26.87 20.52 18.50
C ALA A 34 28.23 19.81 18.49
N ASN A 35 29.32 20.57 18.73
CA ASN A 35 30.66 20.00 18.85
C ASN A 35 30.80 19.09 20.08
N LYS A 36 30.14 19.43 21.18
CA LYS A 36 30.17 18.66 22.42
C LYS A 36 29.25 17.45 22.43
N PHE A 37 28.10 17.58 21.76
CA PHE A 37 27.03 16.57 21.76
C PHE A 37 26.47 16.33 20.35
N PRO A 38 27.29 15.84 19.38
CA PRO A 38 26.88 15.80 17.97
C PRO A 38 25.65 14.91 17.71
N ALA A 39 25.54 13.77 18.36
CA ALA A 39 24.39 12.88 18.18
C ALA A 39 23.08 13.50 18.72
N LEU A 40 23.15 14.21 19.84
CA LEU A 40 21.97 14.90 20.41
C LEU A 40 21.53 16.06 19.53
N ALA A 41 22.47 16.86 19.04
CA ALA A 41 22.20 17.95 18.10
C ALA A 41 21.62 17.40 16.78
N ALA A 42 22.18 16.32 16.26
CA ALA A 42 21.64 15.66 15.07
C ALA A 42 20.20 15.20 15.25
N GLY A 43 19.88 14.60 16.41
CA GLY A 43 18.49 14.21 16.75
C GLY A 43 17.53 15.40 16.83
N ALA A 44 17.99 16.53 17.35
CA ALA A 44 17.19 17.75 17.42
C ALA A 44 16.89 18.31 16.02
N TYR A 45 17.87 18.36 15.11
CA TYR A 45 17.66 18.78 13.71
C TYR A 45 16.72 17.82 12.97
N ASN A 46 16.83 16.52 13.24
CA ASN A 46 15.91 15.54 12.68
C ASN A 46 14.46 15.81 13.11
N THR A 47 14.23 16.14 14.38
CA THR A 47 12.89 16.50 14.90
C THR A 47 12.36 17.80 14.30
N ILE A 48 13.21 18.81 14.16
CA ILE A 48 12.86 20.10 13.54
C ILE A 48 12.43 19.91 12.08
N ALA A 49 13.09 19.01 11.34
CA ALA A 49 12.77 18.73 9.96
C ALA A 49 11.31 18.30 9.77
N TYR A 50 10.78 17.44 10.64
CA TYR A 50 9.37 17.05 10.58
C TYR A 50 8.41 18.20 10.89
N ALA A 51 8.80 19.16 11.73
CA ALA A 51 7.98 20.34 11.97
C ALA A 51 7.87 21.18 10.68
N PHE A 52 8.99 21.47 10.02
CA PHE A 52 8.99 22.18 8.73
C PHE A 52 8.19 21.42 7.65
N ALA A 53 8.36 20.12 7.56
CA ALA A 53 7.63 19.31 6.58
C ALA A 53 6.11 19.34 6.79
N ARG A 54 5.63 19.32 8.04
CA ARG A 54 4.20 19.45 8.37
C ARG A 54 3.62 20.80 8.00
N ASP A 55 4.45 21.84 8.03
CA ASP A 55 4.09 23.20 7.61
C ASP A 55 4.23 23.39 6.08
N GLY A 56 4.66 22.35 5.34
CA GLY A 56 4.89 22.40 3.90
C GLY A 56 6.22 23.01 3.47
N ASP A 57 7.08 23.39 4.42
CA ASP A 57 8.42 23.93 4.15
C ASP A 57 9.45 22.80 4.00
N TYR A 58 9.37 22.09 2.89
CA TYR A 58 10.26 20.96 2.59
C TYR A 58 11.72 21.38 2.40
N GLU A 59 11.97 22.60 1.94
CA GLU A 59 13.33 23.12 1.77
C GLU A 59 14.05 23.22 3.13
N SER A 60 13.41 23.85 4.10
CA SER A 60 13.95 23.96 5.47
C SER A 60 14.04 22.60 6.17
N ALA A 61 13.08 21.68 5.89
CA ALA A 61 13.13 20.33 6.38
C ALA A 61 14.39 19.58 5.89
N TYR A 62 14.69 19.61 4.60
CA TYR A 62 15.89 18.97 4.05
C TYR A 62 17.18 19.62 4.53
N LYS A 63 17.23 20.96 4.64
CA LYS A 63 18.38 21.64 5.23
C LYS A 63 18.66 21.18 6.67
N SER A 64 17.60 21.00 7.46
CA SER A 64 17.72 20.49 8.83
C SER A 64 18.28 19.06 8.85
N LEU A 65 17.81 18.18 7.96
CA LEU A 65 18.35 16.82 7.85
C LEU A 65 19.79 16.78 7.33
N ASP A 66 20.18 17.70 6.44
CA ASP A 66 21.57 17.84 6.01
C ASP A 66 22.48 18.26 7.17
N TYR A 67 22.02 19.12 8.06
CA TYR A 67 22.73 19.44 9.30
C TYR A 67 22.83 18.23 10.21
N SER A 68 21.75 17.50 10.39
CA SER A 68 21.73 16.25 11.16
C SER A 68 22.80 15.26 10.66
N LEU A 69 22.84 15.01 9.35
CA LEU A 69 23.82 14.10 8.73
C LEU A 69 25.27 14.55 8.88
N ARG A 70 25.54 15.87 8.81
CA ARG A 70 26.89 16.41 9.01
C ARG A 70 27.39 16.27 10.45
N LEU A 71 26.47 16.37 11.40
CA LEU A 71 26.82 16.24 12.82
C LEU A 71 26.99 14.79 13.23
N HIS A 72 26.17 13.92 12.70
CA HIS A 72 26.18 12.49 13.00
C HIS A 72 25.66 11.73 11.78
N ASN A 73 26.53 10.97 11.14
CA ASN A 73 26.17 10.16 9.96
C ASN A 73 25.28 8.97 10.36
N GLY A 74 24.11 9.27 10.88
CA GLY A 74 23.11 8.32 11.34
C GLY A 74 22.12 7.94 10.26
N LEU A 75 21.80 6.65 10.17
CA LEU A 75 20.82 6.13 9.20
C LEU A 75 19.43 6.72 9.40
N ASN A 76 19.11 7.14 10.63
CA ASN A 76 17.84 7.76 10.99
C ASN A 76 17.55 9.03 10.15
N ALA A 77 18.56 9.84 9.86
CA ALA A 77 18.37 11.05 9.06
C ALA A 77 18.13 10.73 7.56
N LEU A 78 18.67 9.62 7.05
CA LEU A 78 18.37 9.14 5.69
C LEU A 78 16.94 8.59 5.60
N ASP A 79 16.52 7.81 6.59
CA ASP A 79 15.15 7.32 6.72
C ASP A 79 14.16 8.49 6.83
N SER A 80 14.46 9.49 7.67
CA SER A 80 13.64 10.71 7.78
C SER A 80 13.59 11.53 6.49
N LYS A 81 14.68 11.57 5.70
CA LYS A 81 14.66 12.20 4.37
C LYS A 81 13.71 11.48 3.41
N ALA A 82 13.65 10.15 3.52
CA ALA A 82 12.72 9.36 2.72
C ALA A 82 11.26 9.63 3.13
N GLU A 83 10.96 9.65 4.43
CA GLU A 83 9.61 9.96 4.92
C GLU A 83 9.16 11.37 4.57
N ILE A 84 10.05 12.37 4.64
CA ILE A 84 9.73 13.75 4.24
C ILE A 84 9.50 13.84 2.73
N ALA A 85 10.24 13.09 1.92
CA ALA A 85 10.00 13.02 0.48
C ALA A 85 8.65 12.33 0.15
N GLU A 86 8.24 11.33 0.93
CA GLU A 86 6.90 10.75 0.85
C GLU A 86 5.81 11.77 1.19
N MET A 87 5.98 12.58 2.26
CA MET A 87 5.06 13.67 2.61
C MET A 87 4.97 14.73 1.50
N GLU A 88 6.06 15.00 0.78
CA GLU A 88 6.14 15.88 -0.39
C GLU A 88 5.45 15.26 -1.63
N GLY A 89 5.24 13.93 -1.65
CA GLY A 89 4.75 13.18 -2.79
C GLY A 89 5.84 12.77 -3.79
N ASP A 90 7.11 13.02 -3.47
CA ASP A 90 8.27 12.65 -4.32
C ASP A 90 8.76 11.24 -3.97
N TYR A 91 8.07 10.23 -4.48
CA TYR A 91 8.41 8.83 -4.25
C TYR A 91 9.78 8.43 -4.82
N GLN A 92 10.28 9.11 -5.87
CA GLN A 92 11.63 8.84 -6.39
C GLN A 92 12.70 9.25 -5.39
N LYS A 93 12.55 10.41 -4.79
CA LYS A 93 13.44 10.93 -3.75
C LYS A 93 13.32 10.10 -2.47
N ALA A 94 12.09 9.70 -2.11
CA ALA A 94 11.83 8.79 -1.00
C ALA A 94 12.58 7.46 -1.18
N PHE A 95 12.40 6.80 -2.31
CA PHE A 95 13.07 5.56 -2.66
C PHE A 95 14.60 5.69 -2.62
N ASN A 96 15.16 6.72 -3.23
CA ASN A 96 16.61 6.93 -3.29
C ASN A 96 17.24 7.15 -1.89
N ASN A 97 16.54 7.87 -1.00
CA ASN A 97 17.03 8.08 0.37
C ASN A 97 16.87 6.81 1.21
N GLN A 98 15.77 6.10 1.05
CA GLN A 98 15.52 4.84 1.76
C GLN A 98 16.50 3.75 1.33
N LEU A 99 16.84 3.68 0.03
CA LEU A 99 17.84 2.74 -0.47
C LEU A 99 19.21 2.99 0.18
N LYS A 100 19.62 4.25 0.32
CA LYS A 100 20.85 4.58 1.04
C LYS A 100 20.82 4.15 2.51
N ALA A 101 19.68 4.30 3.19
CA ALA A 101 19.54 3.83 4.56
C ALA A 101 19.64 2.28 4.61
N TYR A 102 18.96 1.60 3.71
CA TYR A 102 18.95 0.14 3.59
C TYR A 102 20.35 -0.43 3.27
N ASP A 103 21.06 0.14 2.30
CA ASP A 103 22.40 -0.31 1.90
C ASP A 103 23.42 -0.22 3.05
N ASN A 104 23.24 0.75 3.95
CA ASN A 104 24.09 0.90 5.13
C ASN A 104 23.67 0.03 6.32
N ALA A 105 22.44 -0.47 6.34
CA ALA A 105 21.93 -1.38 7.38
C ALA A 105 20.84 -2.33 6.83
N PRO A 106 21.21 -3.28 5.95
CA PRO A 106 20.24 -4.14 5.24
C PRO A 106 19.45 -5.07 6.18
N PHE A 107 19.92 -5.26 7.41
CA PHE A 107 19.23 -6.06 8.43
C PHE A 107 18.40 -5.23 9.41
N ALA A 108 18.37 -3.90 9.26
CA ALA A 108 17.56 -3.04 10.11
C ALA A 108 16.08 -3.11 9.70
N SER A 109 15.27 -3.55 10.62
CA SER A 109 13.89 -3.98 10.43
C SER A 109 12.96 -2.98 9.71
N PRO A 110 13.03 -1.63 9.90
CA PRO A 110 12.04 -0.75 9.27
C PRO A 110 12.36 -0.37 7.81
N TYR A 111 13.58 -0.56 7.33
CA TYR A 111 14.00 0.04 6.05
C TYR A 111 13.51 -0.73 4.83
N GLN A 112 13.50 -2.05 4.87
CA GLN A 112 13.05 -2.86 3.75
C GLN A 112 11.56 -2.69 3.41
N PRO A 113 10.62 -2.72 4.37
CA PRO A 113 9.20 -2.50 4.07
C PRO A 113 8.93 -1.14 3.42
N LYS A 114 9.52 -0.06 3.93
CA LYS A 114 9.38 1.28 3.34
C LYS A 114 9.93 1.34 1.92
N LEU A 115 11.10 0.73 1.69
CA LEU A 115 11.70 0.67 0.35
C LEU A 115 10.77 0.00 -0.66
N VAL A 116 10.13 -1.11 -0.27
CA VAL A 116 9.14 -1.81 -1.09
C VAL A 116 7.91 -0.93 -1.36
N THR A 117 7.41 -0.23 -0.34
CA THR A 117 6.27 0.69 -0.48
C THR A 117 6.59 1.82 -1.47
N TYR A 118 7.76 2.45 -1.36
CA TYR A 118 8.18 3.51 -2.29
C TYR A 118 8.36 3.00 -3.71
N PHE A 119 8.98 1.84 -3.89
CA PHE A 119 9.12 1.20 -5.20
C PHE A 119 7.77 0.93 -5.85
N ARG A 120 6.79 0.45 -5.08
CA ARG A 120 5.43 0.19 -5.59
C ARG A 120 4.70 1.47 -5.98
N ASN A 121 4.85 2.54 -5.20
CA ASN A 121 4.28 3.84 -5.55
C ASN A 121 4.87 4.39 -6.86
N LEU A 122 6.17 4.20 -7.12
CA LEU A 122 6.80 4.57 -8.38
C LEU A 122 6.27 3.77 -9.58
N ASN A 123 5.79 2.56 -9.35
CA ASN A 123 5.28 1.66 -10.38
C ASN A 123 3.75 1.48 -10.29
N LYS A 124 3.05 2.39 -9.64
CA LYS A 124 1.63 2.26 -9.31
C LYS A 124 0.75 2.01 -10.54
N GLU A 125 0.97 2.75 -11.62
CA GLU A 125 0.19 2.60 -12.85
C GLU A 125 0.35 1.20 -13.44
N LYS A 126 1.60 0.71 -13.51
CA LYS A 126 1.86 -0.66 -13.97
C LYS A 126 1.22 -1.70 -13.05
N LEU A 127 1.28 -1.53 -11.75
CA LEU A 127 0.64 -2.45 -10.78
C LEU A 127 -0.89 -2.47 -10.93
N ILE A 128 -1.50 -1.33 -11.27
CA ILE A 128 -2.94 -1.25 -11.58
C ILE A 128 -3.25 -2.09 -12.83
N GLU A 129 -2.48 -1.95 -13.89
CA GLU A 129 -2.65 -2.73 -15.12
C GLU A 129 -2.45 -4.23 -14.86
N ASP A 130 -1.37 -4.61 -14.19
CA ASP A 130 -1.05 -6.01 -13.84
C ASP A 130 -2.20 -6.64 -13.00
N LEU A 131 -2.78 -5.91 -12.05
CA LEU A 131 -3.89 -6.40 -11.23
C LEU A 131 -5.20 -6.51 -12.01
N LYS A 132 -5.48 -5.61 -12.95
CA LYS A 132 -6.64 -5.70 -13.85
C LYS A 132 -6.53 -6.91 -14.75
N GLU A 133 -5.35 -7.15 -15.31
CA GLU A 133 -5.06 -8.34 -16.13
C GLU A 133 -5.20 -9.61 -15.29
N ALA A 134 -4.64 -9.65 -14.09
CA ALA A 134 -4.74 -10.77 -13.17
C ALA A 134 -6.21 -11.08 -12.81
N GLN A 135 -7.03 -10.05 -12.51
CA GLN A 135 -8.45 -10.22 -12.23
C GLN A 135 -9.20 -10.82 -13.43
N THR A 136 -8.91 -10.33 -14.63
CA THR A 136 -9.51 -10.86 -15.86
C THR A 136 -9.09 -12.32 -16.10
N THR A 137 -7.79 -12.62 -15.90
CA THR A 137 -7.26 -13.98 -16.06
C THR A 137 -7.88 -14.96 -15.06
N VAL A 138 -8.04 -14.57 -13.80
CA VAL A 138 -8.73 -15.38 -12.80
C VAL A 138 -10.17 -15.65 -13.21
N GLN A 139 -10.86 -14.64 -13.74
CA GLN A 139 -12.24 -14.80 -14.16
C GLN A 139 -12.36 -15.78 -15.34
N THR A 140 -11.51 -15.65 -16.35
CA THR A 140 -11.45 -16.60 -17.45
C THR A 140 -11.13 -18.02 -16.95
N ALA A 141 -10.21 -18.17 -16.01
CA ALA A 141 -9.91 -19.47 -15.42
C ALA A 141 -11.12 -20.08 -14.69
N ILE A 142 -11.95 -19.24 -14.05
CA ILE A 142 -13.20 -19.69 -13.41
C ILE A 142 -14.22 -20.12 -14.47
N GLU A 143 -14.38 -19.37 -15.56
CA GLU A 143 -15.30 -19.72 -16.65
C GLU A 143 -14.94 -21.07 -17.29
N ASP A 144 -13.68 -21.23 -17.61
CA ASP A 144 -13.13 -22.42 -18.29
C ASP A 144 -12.90 -23.61 -17.34
N GLN A 145 -13.12 -23.44 -16.03
CA GLN A 145 -12.76 -24.39 -14.97
C GLN A 145 -11.28 -24.83 -15.06
N ASN A 146 -10.39 -23.90 -15.42
CA ASN A 146 -8.95 -24.12 -15.48
C ASN A 146 -8.30 -23.98 -14.09
N LEU A 147 -8.26 -25.10 -13.37
CA LEU A 147 -7.74 -25.14 -11.98
C LEU A 147 -6.27 -24.69 -11.90
N GLU A 148 -5.43 -25.11 -12.83
CA GLU A 148 -4.00 -24.80 -12.80
C GLU A 148 -3.73 -23.30 -12.99
N GLU A 149 -4.53 -22.61 -13.81
CA GLU A 149 -4.43 -21.17 -13.96
C GLU A 149 -4.98 -20.45 -12.75
N TRP A 150 -6.13 -20.84 -12.22
CA TRP A 150 -6.75 -20.27 -11.03
C TRP A 150 -5.83 -20.34 -9.81
N LYS A 151 -5.14 -21.47 -9.57
CA LYS A 151 -4.21 -21.68 -8.45
C LYS A 151 -3.03 -20.71 -8.45
N LYS A 152 -2.66 -20.12 -9.58
CA LYS A 152 -1.60 -19.11 -9.64
C LYS A 152 -1.97 -17.82 -8.92
N TYR A 153 -3.25 -17.55 -8.75
CA TYR A 153 -3.79 -16.28 -8.24
C TYR A 153 -4.49 -16.37 -6.88
N VAL A 154 -4.59 -17.54 -6.31
CA VAL A 154 -5.19 -17.73 -4.97
C VAL A 154 -4.14 -18.19 -3.97
N THR A 155 -4.41 -18.02 -2.67
CA THR A 155 -3.56 -18.54 -1.61
C THR A 155 -3.77 -20.04 -1.40
N GLU A 156 -2.84 -20.72 -0.72
CA GLU A 156 -3.00 -22.14 -0.38
C GLU A 156 -4.20 -22.37 0.54
N ASP A 157 -4.54 -21.42 1.40
CA ASP A 157 -5.71 -21.45 2.30
C ASP A 157 -7.02 -21.17 1.57
N MET A 158 -6.97 -21.00 0.26
CA MET A 158 -8.10 -20.73 -0.61
C MET A 158 -8.72 -19.34 -0.43
N MET A 159 -9.60 -18.99 -1.37
CA MET A 159 -10.29 -17.73 -1.42
C MET A 159 -11.62 -17.81 -0.66
N ILE A 160 -11.87 -16.86 0.21
CA ILE A 160 -13.20 -16.67 0.78
C ILE A 160 -14.05 -15.89 -0.22
N THR A 161 -15.18 -16.45 -0.60
CA THR A 161 -16.12 -15.78 -1.51
C THR A 161 -17.49 -15.63 -0.86
N SER A 162 -18.22 -14.64 -1.31
CA SER A 162 -19.58 -14.36 -0.86
C SER A 162 -20.37 -13.68 -1.97
N GLY A 163 -21.66 -13.66 -1.79
CA GLY A 163 -22.55 -12.95 -2.68
C GLY A 163 -23.11 -13.84 -3.78
N ASP A 164 -23.54 -13.20 -4.83
CA ASP A 164 -24.48 -13.70 -5.78
C ASP A 164 -25.87 -13.99 -5.18
N SER A 165 -26.86 -14.21 -6.03
CA SER A 165 -28.26 -14.18 -5.64
C SER A 165 -28.69 -15.26 -4.68
N SER A 166 -27.88 -16.28 -4.50
CA SER A 166 -28.27 -17.47 -3.78
C SER A 166 -27.47 -17.76 -2.53
N LEU A 167 -26.42 -16.97 -2.27
CA LEU A 167 -25.56 -17.21 -1.13
C LEU A 167 -26.03 -16.43 0.09
N ALA A 168 -26.53 -17.17 1.09
CA ALA A 168 -26.83 -16.62 2.40
C ALA A 168 -25.60 -16.57 3.32
N GLU A 169 -24.53 -17.27 2.98
CA GLU A 169 -23.36 -17.47 3.82
C GLU A 169 -22.06 -17.28 3.00
N PHE A 170 -21.01 -16.92 3.71
CA PHE A 170 -19.66 -16.98 3.17
C PHE A 170 -19.20 -18.42 3.02
N TYR A 171 -18.45 -18.70 1.98
CA TYR A 171 -17.81 -20.00 1.81
C TYR A 171 -16.38 -19.88 1.33
N VAL A 172 -15.58 -20.90 1.59
CA VAL A 172 -14.23 -21.03 1.07
C VAL A 172 -14.31 -21.76 -0.29
N GLN A 173 -13.81 -21.13 -1.33
CA GLN A 173 -13.73 -21.75 -2.66
C GLN A 173 -12.60 -22.78 -2.66
N THR A 174 -12.92 -24.05 -2.47
CA THR A 174 -11.95 -25.18 -2.55
C THR A 174 -11.75 -25.66 -3.99
N GLU A 175 -10.69 -26.45 -4.23
CA GLU A 175 -10.48 -27.11 -5.53
C GLU A 175 -11.68 -27.99 -5.93
N GLU A 176 -12.26 -28.71 -4.96
CA GLU A 176 -13.44 -29.54 -5.18
C GLU A 176 -14.63 -28.71 -5.66
N GLN A 177 -14.89 -27.57 -4.99
CA GLN A 177 -15.96 -26.65 -5.40
C GLN A 177 -15.67 -25.99 -6.74
N PHE A 178 -14.40 -25.66 -7.02
CA PHE A 178 -13.99 -25.10 -8.32
C PHE A 178 -14.26 -26.06 -9.45
N LEU A 179 -13.99 -27.35 -9.26
CA LEU A 179 -14.19 -28.41 -10.24
C LEU A 179 -15.61 -29.01 -10.23
N ALA A 180 -16.47 -28.57 -9.32
CA ALA A 180 -17.84 -29.07 -9.25
C ALA A 180 -18.58 -28.90 -10.58
N LYS A 181 -19.33 -29.90 -10.96
CA LYS A 181 -20.10 -29.86 -12.20
C LYS A 181 -21.14 -28.75 -12.15
N ARG A 182 -21.08 -27.82 -13.08
CA ARG A 182 -22.09 -26.78 -13.28
C ARG A 182 -23.28 -27.31 -14.07
N ASN A 183 -24.44 -26.76 -13.78
CA ASN A 183 -25.66 -27.02 -14.54
C ASN A 183 -25.91 -25.95 -15.63
N PHE A 184 -24.90 -25.12 -15.91
CA PHE A 184 -24.93 -24.10 -16.95
C PHE A 184 -23.57 -23.96 -17.64
N THR A 185 -23.58 -23.31 -18.80
CA THR A 185 -22.39 -22.88 -19.54
C THR A 185 -22.44 -21.39 -19.76
N TRP A 186 -21.29 -20.72 -19.64
CA TRP A 186 -21.17 -19.32 -20.00
C TRP A 186 -21.26 -19.14 -21.51
N ASP A 187 -22.13 -18.23 -21.96
CA ASP A 187 -22.17 -17.76 -23.35
C ASP A 187 -21.25 -16.57 -23.55
N SER A 188 -21.17 -15.71 -22.54
CA SER A 188 -20.25 -14.56 -22.46
C SER A 188 -20.08 -14.14 -21.01
N PHE A 189 -18.91 -13.57 -20.70
CA PHE A 189 -18.64 -12.98 -19.41
C PHE A 189 -17.56 -11.89 -19.55
N ASP A 190 -17.92 -10.66 -19.30
CA ASP A 190 -17.05 -9.51 -19.48
C ASP A 190 -16.93 -8.71 -18.16
N LEU A 191 -15.70 -8.40 -17.77
CA LEU A 191 -15.44 -7.44 -16.70
C LEU A 191 -15.32 -6.05 -17.29
N ARG A 192 -15.89 -5.05 -16.59
CA ARG A 192 -15.80 -3.64 -17.00
C ARG A 192 -15.61 -2.72 -15.80
N ASP A 193 -15.09 -1.54 -16.09
CA ASP A 193 -14.90 -0.46 -15.13
C ASP A 193 -14.09 -0.92 -13.90
N ILE A 194 -13.02 -1.69 -14.13
CA ILE A 194 -12.18 -2.18 -13.05
C ILE A 194 -11.38 -1.02 -12.47
N GLU A 195 -11.64 -0.71 -11.20
CA GLU A 195 -10.90 0.26 -10.40
C GLU A 195 -10.06 -0.46 -9.34
N VAL A 196 -8.88 0.08 -9.03
CA VAL A 196 -7.92 -0.51 -8.09
C VAL A 196 -7.55 0.52 -7.04
N ASP A 197 -7.82 0.21 -5.78
CA ASP A 197 -7.44 1.01 -4.61
C ASP A 197 -6.42 0.23 -3.78
N PHE A 198 -5.28 0.85 -3.48
CA PHE A 198 -4.24 0.25 -2.64
C PHE A 198 -4.34 0.69 -1.19
N SER A 199 -3.95 -0.20 -0.27
CA SER A 199 -3.63 0.19 1.10
C SER A 199 -2.44 1.17 1.14
N PRO A 200 -2.29 1.98 2.21
CA PRO A 200 -1.18 2.93 2.33
C PRO A 200 0.21 2.30 2.18
N ASP A 201 0.38 1.08 2.63
CA ASP A 201 1.63 0.32 2.52
C ASP A 201 1.79 -0.43 1.19
N MET A 202 0.84 -0.28 0.27
CA MET A 202 0.82 -0.93 -1.04
C MET A 202 0.87 -2.47 -1.00
N ASN A 203 0.52 -3.10 0.14
CA ASN A 203 0.54 -4.56 0.31
C ASN A 203 -0.81 -5.22 0.03
N THR A 204 -1.88 -4.44 0.02
CA THR A 204 -3.24 -4.89 -0.26
C THR A 204 -3.85 -4.02 -1.35
N ALA A 205 -4.61 -4.63 -2.24
CA ALA A 205 -5.42 -3.94 -3.23
C ALA A 205 -6.88 -4.41 -3.13
N VAL A 206 -7.80 -3.46 -3.24
CA VAL A 206 -9.22 -3.73 -3.41
C VAL A 206 -9.60 -3.36 -4.83
N LEU A 207 -10.08 -4.33 -5.60
CA LEU A 207 -10.61 -4.12 -6.93
C LEU A 207 -12.13 -4.02 -6.85
N ARG A 208 -12.69 -3.06 -7.58
CA ARG A 208 -14.13 -2.85 -7.73
C ARG A 208 -14.45 -2.87 -9.22
N PHE A 209 -15.45 -3.65 -9.64
CA PHE A 209 -15.77 -3.79 -11.05
C PHE A 209 -17.21 -4.24 -11.24
N TYR A 210 -17.66 -4.17 -12.47
CA TYR A 210 -18.90 -4.81 -12.92
C TYR A 210 -18.58 -6.01 -13.77
N ALA A 211 -19.44 -7.02 -13.71
CA ALA A 211 -19.42 -8.18 -14.57
C ALA A 211 -20.76 -8.32 -15.26
N ASN A 212 -20.72 -8.44 -16.59
CA ASN A 212 -21.90 -8.62 -17.43
C ASN A 212 -21.67 -9.80 -18.36
N GLY A 213 -22.75 -10.49 -18.67
CA GLY A 213 -22.68 -11.64 -19.57
C GLY A 213 -24.00 -12.36 -19.71
N ALA A 214 -23.94 -13.58 -20.14
CA ALA A 214 -25.06 -14.49 -20.19
C ALA A 214 -24.59 -15.93 -20.00
N TYR A 215 -25.45 -16.75 -19.45
CA TYR A 215 -25.26 -18.20 -19.37
C TYR A 215 -26.52 -18.93 -19.77
N THR A 216 -26.34 -20.16 -20.21
CA THR A 216 -27.43 -21.05 -20.63
C THR A 216 -27.44 -22.31 -19.77
N PHE A 217 -28.59 -22.61 -19.16
CA PHE A 217 -28.77 -23.87 -18.43
C PHE A 217 -28.65 -25.07 -19.33
N THR A 218 -27.92 -26.10 -18.90
CA THR A 218 -27.64 -27.30 -19.73
C THR A 218 -28.82 -28.25 -19.83
N ASP A 219 -29.76 -28.22 -18.91
CA ASP A 219 -30.95 -29.10 -18.84
C ASP A 219 -32.16 -28.49 -19.52
N THR A 220 -32.37 -27.17 -19.41
CA THR A 220 -33.55 -26.48 -19.94
C THR A 220 -33.27 -25.70 -21.23
N ASN A 221 -32.01 -25.44 -21.57
CA ASN A 221 -31.57 -24.49 -22.59
C ASN A 221 -32.11 -23.07 -22.39
N GLU A 222 -32.48 -22.72 -21.16
CA GLU A 222 -32.89 -21.37 -20.80
C GLU A 222 -31.65 -20.48 -20.75
N LYS A 223 -31.71 -19.36 -21.45
CA LYS A 223 -30.67 -18.31 -21.43
C LYS A 223 -31.00 -17.27 -20.40
N VAL A 224 -30.03 -16.91 -19.58
CA VAL A 224 -30.16 -15.95 -18.50
C VAL A 224 -29.11 -14.84 -18.65
N ASP A 225 -29.55 -13.59 -18.59
CA ASP A 225 -28.65 -12.44 -18.56
C ASP A 225 -28.04 -12.31 -17.16
N TYR A 226 -26.72 -12.20 -17.13
CA TYR A 226 -25.94 -12.05 -15.91
C TYR A 226 -25.46 -10.61 -15.77
N SER A 227 -25.68 -10.01 -14.62
CA SER A 227 -25.15 -8.68 -14.29
C SER A 227 -24.92 -8.54 -12.80
N THR A 228 -23.66 -8.34 -12.40
CA THR A 228 -23.26 -8.16 -11.02
C THR A 228 -22.31 -6.98 -10.88
N ARG A 229 -22.27 -6.42 -9.68
CA ARG A 229 -21.16 -5.62 -9.18
C ARG A 229 -20.32 -6.49 -8.25
N ALA A 230 -19.02 -6.34 -8.32
CA ALA A 230 -18.12 -7.16 -7.53
C ALA A 230 -17.00 -6.34 -6.88
N SER A 231 -16.45 -6.90 -5.84
CA SER A 231 -15.18 -6.46 -5.28
C SER A 231 -14.30 -7.66 -4.98
N ALA A 232 -13.01 -7.51 -5.18
CA ALA A 232 -12.01 -8.52 -4.85
C ALA A 232 -10.89 -7.90 -4.00
N VAL A 233 -10.39 -8.66 -3.04
CA VAL A 233 -9.25 -8.27 -2.21
C VAL A 233 -8.06 -9.11 -2.63
N TRP A 234 -6.99 -8.40 -2.98
CA TRP A 234 -5.71 -8.97 -3.37
C TRP A 234 -4.65 -8.59 -2.36
N ILE A 235 -3.79 -9.53 -2.01
CA ILE A 235 -2.64 -9.30 -1.15
C ILE A 235 -1.35 -9.60 -1.89
N SER A 236 -0.31 -8.82 -1.59
CA SER A 236 1.03 -9.09 -2.12
C SER A 236 1.72 -10.13 -1.25
N THR A 237 2.23 -11.17 -1.89
CA THR A 237 3.00 -12.26 -1.27
C THR A 237 4.39 -12.33 -1.87
N GLY A 238 5.25 -13.20 -1.34
CA GLY A 238 6.56 -13.46 -1.93
C GLY A 238 6.51 -14.08 -3.35
N SER A 239 5.36 -14.64 -3.74
CA SER A 239 5.12 -15.25 -5.05
C SER A 239 4.23 -14.41 -5.98
N GLY A 240 3.98 -13.15 -5.64
CA GLY A 240 3.13 -12.23 -6.42
C GLY A 240 1.82 -11.88 -5.73
N TRP A 241 0.93 -11.26 -6.46
CA TRP A 241 -0.40 -10.88 -5.98
C TRP A 241 -1.33 -12.10 -5.94
N LYS A 242 -2.04 -12.26 -4.82
CA LYS A 242 -3.01 -13.33 -4.60
C LYS A 242 -4.36 -12.79 -4.18
N MET A 243 -5.41 -13.28 -4.79
CA MET A 243 -6.78 -12.98 -4.41
C MET A 243 -7.17 -13.82 -3.18
N VAL A 244 -7.64 -13.15 -2.14
CA VAL A 244 -8.02 -13.79 -0.86
C VAL A 244 -9.51 -13.67 -0.56
N HIS A 245 -10.19 -12.76 -1.25
CA HIS A 245 -11.63 -12.56 -1.07
C HIS A 245 -12.26 -12.02 -2.35
N ALA A 246 -13.47 -12.46 -2.63
CA ALA A 246 -14.34 -11.85 -3.63
C ALA A 246 -15.78 -11.77 -3.11
N ASN A 247 -16.47 -10.70 -3.46
CA ASN A 247 -17.89 -10.53 -3.17
C ASN A 247 -18.63 -10.09 -4.43
N TRP A 248 -19.73 -10.77 -4.70
CA TRP A 248 -20.57 -10.58 -5.88
C TRP A 248 -21.98 -10.20 -5.47
N ALA A 249 -22.61 -9.27 -6.13
CA ALA A 249 -23.99 -8.86 -5.87
C ALA A 249 -24.71 -8.52 -7.16
N PRO A 250 -25.87 -9.11 -7.43
CA PRO A 250 -26.66 -8.81 -8.63
C PRO A 250 -26.93 -7.31 -8.80
N PHE A 251 -26.82 -6.84 -10.03
CA PHE A 251 -27.07 -5.45 -10.38
C PHE A 251 -27.78 -5.36 -11.74
N GLY A 252 -29.09 -5.31 -11.73
CA GLY A 252 -29.92 -5.21 -12.93
C GLY A 252 -30.09 -6.49 -13.75
N GLY A 253 -29.44 -7.59 -13.34
CA GLY A 253 -29.56 -8.93 -13.92
C GLY A 253 -29.71 -10.00 -12.84
N SER A 254 -29.64 -11.27 -13.23
CA SER A 254 -29.59 -12.38 -12.32
C SER A 254 -28.16 -12.67 -11.90
N GLY A 255 -27.97 -13.21 -10.69
CA GLY A 255 -26.71 -13.82 -10.29
C GLY A 255 -26.63 -15.27 -10.76
N ILE A 256 -25.54 -15.97 -10.36
CA ILE A 256 -25.38 -17.40 -10.66
C ILE A 256 -26.38 -18.19 -9.79
N PRO A 257 -27.10 -19.16 -10.35
CA PRO A 257 -27.98 -20.04 -9.58
C PRO A 257 -27.18 -20.99 -8.67
N LYS A 258 -27.82 -21.48 -7.63
CA LYS A 258 -27.27 -22.53 -6.77
C LYS A 258 -27.12 -23.85 -7.48
#